data_e5ad0200669efcc653e345e5f8fb4c17
#
_entry.id   e5ad0200669efcc653e345e5f8fb4c17
#
_cell.length_a   1.000
_cell.length_b   1.000
_cell.length_c   1.000
_cell.angle_alpha   90.00
_cell.angle_beta   90.00
_cell.angle_gamma   90.00
#
_symmetry.space_group_name_H-M   'P 1'
#
loop_
_entity.id
_entity.type
_entity.pdbx_description
1 polymer ?
#
loop_
_entity_poly.entity_id
_entity_poly.type
_entity_poly.pdbx_seq_one_letter_code
_entity_poly.pdbx_strand_id
1 'polypeptide(L)'
;MVSQTKINVERKRKIRRKARRVRLLRLLAVLMVFSLIATAVGWCLLQAYGWAERTYAVYAEIYDGYRQRRELRAASFDPRYDGYTNILFAGLDTGAEGQGQQVDNMFMLSFRHEDGAVRIVYIPRFTLTEIAGMPQLQRLNSAYSYGGINLLEQSVEKMIHVTIHHNVVIDTEALKELVDVIGGVDVYVETNMDYDDPVGDLHIHIPKGYQHMDGDTAQKYLRFASDDLGTYGRAKRQQNFIKSVYNRILQPDMLTKLPKLTDVWERRVNTTIEVFDTGHFASLIAKLSNVQPEMLILPGAWDQYGSWVCDQQAAQNMMDELFPQPEEQEDNNKGIFDLF
;
A
#
# COMPACT_ATOMS: atom_id res chain seq x y z
N MET A 1 74.03 56.75 -38.69
CA MET A 1 73.74 55.47 -38.00
C MET A 1 72.80 55.59 -36.74
N VAL A 2 72.73 56.73 -36.08
CA VAL A 2 71.93 56.92 -34.82
C VAL A 2 70.38 56.98 -35.05
N SER A 3 69.94 57.37 -36.27
CA SER A 3 68.51 57.55 -36.58
C SER A 3 67.71 56.23 -36.71
N GLN A 4 68.25 55.17 -37.31
CA GLN A 4 67.56 53.87 -37.52
C GLN A 4 67.41 53.08 -36.22
N THR A 5 68.34 53.21 -35.30
CA THR A 5 68.30 52.54 -34.00
C THR A 5 67.15 53.09 -33.12
N LYS A 6 66.92 54.42 -33.12
CA LYS A 6 65.79 55.04 -32.38
C LYS A 6 64.43 54.61 -32.95
N ILE A 7 64.27 54.54 -34.27
CA ILE A 7 63.05 54.10 -34.94
C ILE A 7 62.72 52.61 -34.59
N ASN A 8 63.74 51.76 -34.59
CA ASN A 8 63.55 50.36 -34.23
C ASN A 8 63.18 50.15 -32.76
N VAL A 9 63.71 50.97 -31.86
CA VAL A 9 63.37 50.92 -30.42
C VAL A 9 61.95 51.42 -30.21
N GLU A 10 61.48 52.47 -30.84
CA GLU A 10 60.14 52.96 -30.78
C GLU A 10 59.08 51.94 -31.34
N ARG A 11 59.45 51.32 -32.50
CA ARG A 11 58.59 50.26 -33.10
C ARG A 11 58.45 49.05 -32.19
N LYS A 12 59.52 48.59 -31.55
CA LYS A 12 59.51 47.54 -30.56
C LYS A 12 58.66 47.90 -29.30
N ARG A 13 58.77 49.19 -28.86
CA ARG A 13 57.92 49.67 -27.72
C ARG A 13 56.43 49.71 -28.10
N LYS A 14 56.07 50.16 -29.30
CA LYS A 14 54.70 50.18 -29.81
C LYS A 14 54.12 48.75 -29.91
N ILE A 15 54.90 47.81 -30.45
CA ILE A 15 54.50 46.39 -30.56
C ILE A 15 54.30 45.78 -29.16
N ARG A 16 55.20 45.99 -28.21
CA ARG A 16 55.05 45.51 -26.83
C ARG A 16 53.86 46.15 -26.14
N ARG A 17 53.54 47.41 -26.31
CA ARG A 17 52.36 48.09 -25.79
C ARG A 17 51.09 47.50 -26.40
N LYS A 18 51.07 47.27 -27.73
CA LYS A 18 49.92 46.63 -28.38
C LYS A 18 49.70 45.19 -27.89
N ALA A 19 50.77 44.42 -27.74
CA ALA A 19 50.71 43.05 -27.21
C ALA A 19 50.21 43.00 -25.73
N ARG A 20 50.67 43.96 -24.88
CA ARG A 20 50.15 44.08 -23.49
C ARG A 20 48.68 44.44 -23.46
N ARG A 21 48.20 45.38 -24.31
CA ARG A 21 46.75 45.72 -24.40
C ARG A 21 45.93 44.54 -24.86
N VAL A 22 46.37 43.78 -25.84
CA VAL A 22 45.66 42.57 -26.31
C VAL A 22 45.58 41.49 -25.21
N ARG A 23 46.72 41.29 -24.48
CA ARG A 23 46.70 40.37 -23.32
C ARG A 23 45.75 40.81 -22.21
N LEU A 24 45.78 42.14 -21.90
CA LEU A 24 44.86 42.70 -20.89
C LEU A 24 43.39 42.57 -21.32
N LEU A 25 43.09 42.87 -22.59
CA LEU A 25 41.70 42.69 -23.11
C LEU A 25 41.25 41.24 -23.10
N ARG A 26 42.12 40.28 -23.41
CA ARG A 26 41.82 38.86 -23.30
C ARG A 26 41.55 38.44 -21.84
N LEU A 27 42.38 38.93 -20.92
CA LEU A 27 42.22 38.67 -19.49
C LEU A 27 40.89 39.23 -18.95
N LEU A 28 40.54 40.47 -19.34
CA LEU A 28 39.26 41.10 -19.01
C LEU A 28 38.06 40.33 -19.62
N ALA A 29 38.17 39.87 -20.85
CA ALA A 29 37.16 39.06 -21.50
C ALA A 29 36.96 37.74 -20.78
N VAL A 30 38.02 37.05 -20.35
CA VAL A 30 37.94 35.81 -19.56
C VAL A 30 37.29 36.08 -18.21
N LEU A 31 37.70 37.14 -17.50
CA LEU A 31 37.07 37.51 -16.21
C LEU A 31 35.59 37.85 -16.37
N MET A 32 35.21 38.55 -17.46
CA MET A 32 33.81 38.84 -17.75
C MET A 32 32.98 37.56 -17.98
N VAL A 33 33.52 36.58 -18.73
CA VAL A 33 32.87 35.28 -18.95
C VAL A 33 32.72 34.53 -17.62
N PHE A 34 33.77 34.48 -16.79
CA PHE A 34 33.69 33.86 -15.47
C PHE A 34 32.65 34.55 -14.57
N SER A 35 32.57 35.88 -14.57
CA SER A 35 31.56 36.64 -13.84
C SER A 35 30.15 36.31 -14.32
N LEU A 36 29.90 36.20 -15.62
CA LEU A 36 28.62 35.82 -16.19
C LEU A 36 28.22 34.38 -15.81
N ILE A 37 29.18 33.45 -15.84
CA ILE A 37 28.93 32.07 -15.41
C ILE A 37 28.59 32.03 -13.91
N ALA A 38 29.35 32.73 -13.08
CA ALA A 38 29.12 32.80 -11.64
C ALA A 38 27.75 33.39 -11.30
N THR A 39 27.34 34.47 -12.00
CA THR A 39 25.99 35.05 -11.80
C THR A 39 24.88 34.12 -12.28
N ALA A 40 25.06 33.42 -13.40
CA ALA A 40 24.09 32.43 -13.89
C ALA A 40 23.94 31.25 -12.91
N VAL A 41 25.05 30.71 -12.42
CA VAL A 41 25.03 29.63 -11.40
C VAL A 41 24.36 30.10 -10.11
N GLY A 42 24.71 31.29 -9.63
CA GLY A 42 24.09 31.89 -8.45
C GLY A 42 22.57 32.05 -8.61
N TRP A 43 22.14 32.52 -9.78
CA TRP A 43 20.71 32.64 -10.10
C TRP A 43 20.02 31.27 -10.15
N CYS A 44 20.63 30.26 -10.80
CA CYS A 44 20.09 28.89 -10.80
C CYS A 44 19.97 28.30 -9.39
N LEU A 45 20.97 28.52 -8.53
CA LEU A 45 20.92 28.05 -7.13
C LEU A 45 19.81 28.75 -6.34
N LEU A 46 19.60 30.06 -6.53
CA LEU A 46 18.49 30.77 -5.90
C LEU A 46 17.12 30.26 -6.37
N GLN A 47 16.97 29.96 -7.66
CA GLN A 47 15.74 29.37 -8.19
C GLN A 47 15.51 27.96 -7.64
N ALA A 48 16.56 27.13 -7.58
CA ALA A 48 16.49 25.78 -7.01
C ALA A 48 16.13 25.83 -5.51
N TYR A 49 16.71 26.75 -4.76
CA TYR A 49 16.37 26.97 -3.35
C TYR A 49 14.89 27.38 -3.17
N GLY A 50 14.42 28.36 -3.93
CA GLY A 50 13.02 28.81 -3.85
C GLY A 50 12.03 27.73 -4.31
N TRP A 51 12.43 26.85 -5.23
CA TRP A 51 11.62 25.69 -5.61
C TRP A 51 11.59 24.66 -4.47
N ALA A 52 12.75 24.34 -3.88
CA ALA A 52 12.86 23.41 -2.76
C ALA A 52 12.05 23.89 -1.54
N GLU A 53 12.12 25.17 -1.20
CA GLU A 53 11.35 25.77 -0.08
C GLU A 53 9.85 25.66 -0.31
N ARG A 54 9.34 25.98 -1.51
CA ARG A 54 7.93 25.85 -1.85
C ARG A 54 7.45 24.38 -1.80
N THR A 55 8.27 23.49 -2.35
CA THR A 55 7.97 22.05 -2.33
C THR A 55 7.92 21.54 -0.90
N TYR A 56 8.89 21.92 -0.07
CA TYR A 56 8.93 21.55 1.35
C TYR A 56 7.71 22.09 2.11
N ALA A 57 7.31 23.34 1.87
CA ALA A 57 6.14 23.92 2.52
C ALA A 57 4.85 23.18 2.19
N VAL A 58 4.65 22.79 0.90
CA VAL A 58 3.50 21.98 0.48
C VAL A 58 3.53 20.60 1.15
N TYR A 59 4.69 19.93 1.19
CA TYR A 59 4.82 18.65 1.86
C TYR A 59 4.59 18.75 3.37
N ALA A 60 5.08 19.82 4.02
CA ALA A 60 4.87 20.05 5.44
C ALA A 60 3.38 20.24 5.76
N GLU A 61 2.65 21.03 4.95
CA GLU A 61 1.21 21.25 5.13
C GLU A 61 0.40 19.95 4.94
N ILE A 62 0.73 19.16 3.91
CA ILE A 62 0.12 17.85 3.69
C ILE A 62 0.41 16.91 4.86
N TYR A 63 1.66 16.86 5.33
CA TYR A 63 2.08 16.01 6.44
C TYR A 63 1.41 16.41 7.76
N ASP A 64 1.31 17.71 8.06
CA ASP A 64 0.64 18.20 9.26
C ASP A 64 -0.87 17.90 9.21
N GLY A 65 -1.51 18.07 8.06
CA GLY A 65 -2.91 17.69 7.86
C GLY A 65 -3.14 16.18 8.04
N TYR A 66 -2.21 15.35 7.58
CA TYR A 66 -2.22 13.92 7.81
C TYR A 66 -2.06 13.56 9.29
N ARG A 67 -1.05 14.13 9.94
CA ARG A 67 -0.78 13.90 11.36
C ARG A 67 -1.99 14.28 12.22
N GLN A 68 -2.61 15.42 11.97
CA GLN A 68 -3.80 15.85 12.68
C GLN A 68 -4.99 14.92 12.46
N ARG A 69 -5.24 14.48 11.21
CA ARG A 69 -6.29 13.48 10.91
C ARG A 69 -6.02 12.13 11.58
N ARG A 70 -4.76 11.68 11.59
CA ARG A 70 -4.32 10.46 12.26
C ARG A 70 -4.53 10.56 13.78
N GLU A 71 -4.16 11.66 14.40
CA GLU A 71 -4.34 11.90 15.83
C GLU A 71 -5.84 11.93 16.21
N LEU A 72 -6.69 12.57 15.39
CA LEU A 72 -8.14 12.59 15.60
C LEU A 72 -8.75 11.18 15.45
N ARG A 73 -8.31 10.39 14.50
CA ARG A 73 -8.73 8.99 14.36
C ARG A 73 -8.22 8.13 15.52
N ALA A 74 -6.93 8.24 15.85
CA ALA A 74 -6.33 7.45 16.94
C ALA A 74 -7.04 7.70 18.28
N ALA A 75 -7.49 8.94 18.53
CA ALA A 75 -8.25 9.28 19.73
C ALA A 75 -9.64 8.62 19.80
N SER A 76 -10.15 8.07 18.70
CA SER A 76 -11.42 7.35 18.63
C SER A 76 -11.28 5.84 18.72
N PHE A 77 -10.05 5.31 18.68
CA PHE A 77 -9.80 3.87 18.70
C PHE A 77 -9.63 3.35 20.13
N ASP A 78 -9.99 2.07 20.30
CA ASP A 78 -9.77 1.36 21.56
C ASP A 78 -8.25 1.23 21.82
N PRO A 79 -7.72 1.68 22.98
CA PRO A 79 -6.31 1.58 23.34
C PRO A 79 -5.72 0.16 23.26
N ARG A 80 -6.56 -0.87 23.33
CA ARG A 80 -6.16 -2.28 23.11
C ARG A 80 -5.40 -2.48 21.81
N TYR A 81 -5.67 -1.64 20.78
CA TYR A 81 -5.09 -1.77 19.45
C TYR A 81 -3.97 -0.78 19.14
N ASP A 82 -3.48 -0.02 20.13
CA ASP A 82 -2.45 1.02 19.93
C ASP A 82 -1.15 0.48 19.33
N GLY A 83 -0.81 -0.75 19.58
CA GLY A 83 0.36 -1.43 19.00
C GLY A 83 0.14 -2.08 17.64
N TYR A 84 -1.04 -1.88 17.03
CA TYR A 84 -1.44 -2.60 15.82
C TYR A 84 -1.93 -1.65 14.73
N THR A 85 -1.85 -2.11 13.48
CA THR A 85 -2.59 -1.52 12.36
C THR A 85 -3.45 -2.62 11.72
N ASN A 86 -4.76 -2.50 11.88
CA ASN A 86 -5.75 -3.42 11.33
C ASN A 86 -6.34 -2.81 10.05
N ILE A 87 -6.29 -3.54 8.95
CA ILE A 87 -6.73 -3.10 7.63
C ILE A 87 -7.76 -4.10 7.10
N LEU A 88 -8.96 -3.63 6.79
CA LEU A 88 -9.98 -4.44 6.13
C LEU A 88 -9.80 -4.37 4.63
N PHE A 89 -9.54 -5.50 3.99
CA PHE A 89 -9.52 -5.65 2.54
C PHE A 89 -10.86 -6.20 2.04
N ALA A 90 -11.41 -5.55 1.02
CA ALA A 90 -12.62 -5.97 0.32
C ALA A 90 -12.37 -6.06 -1.18
N GLY A 91 -12.40 -7.27 -1.72
CA GLY A 91 -12.33 -7.52 -3.16
C GLY A 91 -13.74 -7.49 -3.76
N LEU A 92 -13.95 -6.63 -4.76
CA LEU A 92 -15.23 -6.52 -5.45
C LEU A 92 -15.23 -7.38 -6.72
N ASP A 93 -16.30 -8.15 -6.88
CA ASP A 93 -16.65 -8.70 -8.19
C ASP A 93 -17.60 -7.73 -8.90
N THR A 94 -17.23 -7.32 -10.10
CA THR A 94 -18.01 -6.39 -10.91
C THR A 94 -19.27 -7.01 -11.51
N GLY A 95 -19.52 -8.31 -11.27
CA GLY A 95 -20.76 -9.00 -11.72
C GLY A 95 -21.04 -8.89 -13.24
N ALA A 96 -22.10 -9.54 -13.69
CA ALA A 96 -22.67 -9.27 -15.01
C ALA A 96 -23.29 -7.85 -15.04
N GLU A 97 -23.30 -7.20 -16.22
CA GLU A 97 -23.92 -5.88 -16.41
C GLU A 97 -25.30 -5.80 -15.76
N GLY A 98 -25.50 -4.84 -14.86
CA GLY A 98 -26.76 -4.61 -14.13
C GLY A 98 -26.87 -5.27 -12.76
N GLN A 99 -25.94 -6.11 -12.33
CA GLN A 99 -25.81 -6.55 -10.96
C GLN A 99 -24.79 -5.64 -10.25
N GLY A 100 -25.22 -4.91 -9.23
CA GLY A 100 -24.35 -4.00 -8.50
C GLY A 100 -23.07 -4.71 -7.98
N GLN A 101 -22.03 -3.93 -7.72
CA GLN A 101 -20.77 -4.45 -7.16
C GLN A 101 -21.03 -5.21 -5.85
N GLN A 102 -20.53 -6.43 -5.76
CA GLN A 102 -20.63 -7.27 -4.56
C GLN A 102 -19.25 -7.59 -4.02
N VAL A 103 -19.13 -7.64 -2.72
CA VAL A 103 -17.90 -8.11 -2.08
C VAL A 103 -17.82 -9.62 -2.21
N ASP A 104 -16.77 -10.08 -2.87
CA ASP A 104 -16.50 -11.49 -3.10
C ASP A 104 -15.42 -12.06 -2.20
N ASN A 105 -14.52 -11.22 -1.77
CA ASN A 105 -13.40 -11.58 -0.92
C ASN A 105 -13.21 -10.55 0.20
N MET A 106 -13.04 -11.03 1.43
CA MET A 106 -12.77 -10.19 2.59
C MET A 106 -11.71 -10.83 3.47
N PHE A 107 -10.77 -10.02 3.92
CA PHE A 107 -9.85 -10.42 4.98
C PHE A 107 -9.41 -9.19 5.76
N MET A 108 -9.08 -9.40 7.02
CA MET A 108 -8.43 -8.40 7.86
C MET A 108 -6.94 -8.73 7.93
N LEU A 109 -6.11 -7.76 7.57
CA LEU A 109 -4.68 -7.81 7.79
C LEU A 109 -4.37 -7.04 9.07
N SER A 110 -3.73 -7.68 10.02
CA SER A 110 -3.22 -7.05 11.24
C SER A 110 -1.69 -7.03 11.21
N PHE A 111 -1.15 -5.86 11.39
CA PHE A 111 0.29 -5.62 11.49
C PHE A 111 0.63 -5.17 12.91
N ARG A 112 1.45 -5.93 13.63
CA ARG A 112 1.94 -5.55 14.95
C ARG A 112 3.22 -4.72 14.82
N HIS A 113 3.25 -3.53 15.44
CA HIS A 113 4.34 -2.57 15.27
C HIS A 113 5.62 -2.98 15.98
N GLU A 114 5.51 -3.72 17.08
CA GLU A 114 6.60 -4.10 17.95
C GLU A 114 7.63 -5.00 17.24
N ASP A 115 7.16 -6.08 16.64
CA ASP A 115 7.98 -7.12 16.02
C ASP A 115 7.74 -7.29 14.51
N GLY A 116 6.80 -6.52 13.95
CA GLY A 116 6.43 -6.61 12.55
C GLY A 116 5.57 -7.83 12.19
N ALA A 117 5.02 -8.54 13.19
CA ALA A 117 4.18 -9.72 12.94
C ALA A 117 2.97 -9.36 12.07
N VAL A 118 2.71 -10.19 11.06
CA VAL A 118 1.58 -10.04 10.13
C VAL A 118 0.62 -11.19 10.29
N ARG A 119 -0.63 -10.88 10.51
CA ARG A 119 -1.72 -11.85 10.60
C ARG A 119 -2.81 -11.49 9.61
N ILE A 120 -3.30 -12.49 8.90
CA ILE A 120 -4.33 -12.33 7.88
C ILE A 120 -5.51 -13.22 8.25
N VAL A 121 -6.60 -12.60 8.68
CA VAL A 121 -7.83 -13.29 9.06
C VAL A 121 -8.79 -13.24 7.89
N TYR A 122 -9.00 -14.36 7.23
CA TYR A 122 -10.01 -14.49 6.19
C TYR A 122 -11.41 -14.49 6.79
N ILE A 123 -12.29 -13.64 6.26
CA ILE A 123 -13.68 -13.50 6.70
C ILE A 123 -14.59 -14.03 5.58
N PRO A 124 -15.29 -15.16 5.77
CA PRO A 124 -16.19 -15.68 4.74
C PRO A 124 -17.28 -14.67 4.38
N ARG A 125 -17.42 -14.35 3.11
CA ARG A 125 -18.36 -13.31 2.62
C ARG A 125 -19.82 -13.53 3.00
N PHE A 126 -20.22 -14.80 3.19
CA PHE A 126 -21.57 -15.20 3.56
C PHE A 126 -21.75 -15.41 5.07
N THR A 127 -20.85 -14.85 5.89
CA THR A 127 -21.00 -14.87 7.35
C THR A 127 -22.30 -14.17 7.74
N LEU A 128 -23.14 -14.87 8.50
CA LEU A 128 -24.37 -14.28 9.06
C LEU A 128 -24.02 -13.35 10.21
N THR A 129 -24.47 -12.11 10.10
CA THR A 129 -24.23 -11.07 11.10
C THR A 129 -25.36 -10.05 11.13
N GLU A 130 -25.40 -9.26 12.20
CA GLU A 130 -26.25 -8.09 12.30
C GLU A 130 -25.64 -6.93 11.49
N ILE A 131 -26.43 -6.35 10.61
CA ILE A 131 -26.06 -5.14 9.85
C ILE A 131 -26.93 -3.99 10.35
N ALA A 132 -26.32 -2.85 10.62
CA ALA A 132 -27.04 -1.68 11.10
C ALA A 132 -28.17 -1.27 10.13
N GLY A 133 -29.36 -1.04 10.67
CA GLY A 133 -30.56 -0.73 9.89
C GLY A 133 -31.30 -1.93 9.32
N MET A 134 -30.80 -3.17 9.51
CA MET A 134 -31.47 -4.39 9.07
C MET A 134 -32.14 -5.11 10.26
N PRO A 135 -33.42 -5.54 10.13
CA PRO A 135 -34.16 -6.14 11.25
C PRO A 135 -33.77 -7.60 11.53
N GLN A 136 -33.03 -8.25 10.63
CA GLN A 136 -32.66 -9.66 10.71
C GLN A 136 -31.18 -9.85 10.37
N LEU A 137 -30.61 -10.99 10.78
CA LEU A 137 -29.28 -11.40 10.34
C LEU A 137 -29.20 -11.46 8.82
N GLN A 138 -28.15 -10.88 8.27
CA GLN A 138 -27.86 -10.85 6.86
C GLN A 138 -26.48 -11.44 6.57
N ARG A 139 -26.23 -11.82 5.32
CA ARG A 139 -24.89 -12.16 4.87
C ARG A 139 -24.02 -10.91 4.85
N LEU A 140 -22.85 -10.98 5.44
CA LEU A 140 -21.96 -9.84 5.64
C LEU A 140 -21.63 -9.06 4.34
N ASN A 141 -21.47 -9.76 3.21
CA ASN A 141 -21.22 -9.12 1.92
C ASN A 141 -22.31 -8.14 1.48
N SER A 142 -23.55 -8.32 1.95
CA SER A 142 -24.66 -7.41 1.63
C SER A 142 -24.51 -6.05 2.29
N ALA A 143 -23.75 -5.92 3.38
CA ALA A 143 -23.47 -4.64 4.02
C ALA A 143 -22.85 -3.63 3.03
N TYR A 144 -21.94 -4.11 2.16
CA TYR A 144 -21.35 -3.25 1.14
C TYR A 144 -22.39 -2.72 0.15
N SER A 145 -23.30 -3.55 -0.31
CA SER A 145 -24.37 -3.16 -1.25
C SER A 145 -25.36 -2.17 -0.63
N TYR A 146 -25.57 -2.19 0.67
CA TYR A 146 -26.48 -1.28 1.38
C TYR A 146 -25.84 0.05 1.78
N GLY A 147 -24.59 0.06 2.20
CA GLY A 147 -23.95 1.26 2.76
C GLY A 147 -22.46 1.39 2.45
N GLY A 148 -21.96 0.69 1.43
CA GLY A 148 -20.57 0.76 0.99
C GLY A 148 -19.60 0.21 2.02
N ILE A 149 -18.33 0.61 1.87
CA ILE A 149 -17.25 0.11 2.73
C ILE A 149 -17.44 0.50 4.19
N ASN A 150 -18.03 1.65 4.49
CA ASN A 150 -18.23 2.11 5.86
C ASN A 150 -19.18 1.20 6.64
N LEU A 151 -20.30 0.78 6.02
CA LEU A 151 -21.25 -0.14 6.67
C LEU A 151 -20.67 -1.55 6.80
N LEU A 152 -19.88 -1.99 5.81
CA LEU A 152 -19.15 -3.25 5.88
C LEU A 152 -18.15 -3.26 7.03
N GLU A 153 -17.31 -2.21 7.15
CA GLU A 153 -16.34 -2.03 8.22
C GLU A 153 -17.01 -2.08 9.60
N GLN A 154 -18.04 -1.26 9.81
CA GLN A 154 -18.81 -1.28 11.06
C GLN A 154 -19.41 -2.65 11.39
N SER A 155 -19.89 -3.37 10.38
CA SER A 155 -20.46 -4.73 10.58
C SER A 155 -19.39 -5.73 10.96
N VAL A 156 -18.19 -5.63 10.37
CA VAL A 156 -17.04 -6.47 10.75
C VAL A 156 -16.57 -6.14 12.15
N GLU A 157 -16.34 -4.86 12.48
CA GLU A 157 -15.94 -4.43 13.83
C GLU A 157 -16.90 -4.92 14.91
N LYS A 158 -18.21 -4.78 14.66
CA LYS A 158 -19.24 -5.25 15.58
C LYS A 158 -19.23 -6.78 15.74
N MET A 159 -18.97 -7.51 14.65
CA MET A 159 -19.02 -8.98 14.62
C MET A 159 -17.85 -9.63 15.36
N ILE A 160 -16.64 -9.09 15.19
CA ILE A 160 -15.42 -9.68 15.75
C ILE A 160 -14.80 -8.86 16.89
N HIS A 161 -15.42 -7.75 17.27
CA HIS A 161 -14.99 -6.85 18.36
C HIS A 161 -13.54 -6.36 18.20
N VAL A 162 -13.15 -5.98 16.98
CA VAL A 162 -11.81 -5.47 16.63
C VAL A 162 -11.94 -4.11 15.95
N THR A 163 -11.12 -3.15 16.35
CA THR A 163 -11.04 -1.86 15.67
C THR A 163 -10.31 -1.98 14.34
N ILE A 164 -10.92 -1.49 13.27
CA ILE A 164 -10.34 -1.39 11.93
C ILE A 164 -9.80 0.02 11.74
N HIS A 165 -8.50 0.14 11.47
CA HIS A 165 -7.82 1.44 11.31
C HIS A 165 -7.93 1.98 9.89
N HIS A 166 -7.92 1.09 8.91
CA HIS A 166 -7.97 1.41 7.49
C HIS A 166 -8.80 0.39 6.73
N ASN A 167 -9.27 0.81 5.56
CA ASN A 167 -9.89 -0.10 4.60
C ASN A 167 -9.25 0.04 3.22
N VAL A 168 -9.33 -1.04 2.45
CA VAL A 168 -8.84 -1.14 1.07
C VAL A 168 -9.88 -1.87 0.25
N VAL A 169 -10.37 -1.23 -0.80
CA VAL A 169 -11.34 -1.81 -1.74
C VAL A 169 -10.67 -1.94 -3.10
N ILE A 170 -10.64 -3.17 -3.60
CA ILE A 170 -9.98 -3.52 -4.87
C ILE A 170 -11.03 -4.19 -5.77
N ASP A 171 -11.31 -3.63 -6.93
CA ASP A 171 -12.13 -4.28 -7.95
C ASP A 171 -11.32 -5.22 -8.83
N THR A 172 -11.98 -5.94 -9.69
CA THR A 172 -11.38 -6.93 -10.58
C THR A 172 -10.32 -6.31 -11.50
N GLU A 173 -10.57 -5.12 -12.05
CA GLU A 173 -9.64 -4.45 -12.95
C GLU A 173 -8.40 -3.93 -12.20
N ALA A 174 -8.59 -3.38 -11.00
CA ALA A 174 -7.49 -3.01 -10.12
C ALA A 174 -6.63 -4.21 -9.75
N LEU A 175 -7.24 -5.35 -9.41
CA LEU A 175 -6.54 -6.59 -9.13
C LEU A 175 -5.65 -7.03 -10.31
N LYS A 176 -6.20 -7.01 -11.52
CA LYS A 176 -5.46 -7.38 -12.75
C LYS A 176 -4.23 -6.47 -12.94
N GLU A 177 -4.45 -5.15 -12.93
CA GLU A 177 -3.35 -4.18 -13.09
C GLU A 177 -2.27 -4.32 -12.00
N LEU A 178 -2.68 -4.51 -10.73
CA LEU A 178 -1.73 -4.70 -9.62
C LEU A 178 -0.89 -5.97 -9.80
N VAL A 179 -1.51 -7.09 -10.17
CA VAL A 179 -0.81 -8.35 -10.43
C VAL A 179 0.17 -8.20 -11.59
N ASP A 180 -0.22 -7.54 -12.68
CA ASP A 180 0.65 -7.31 -13.84
C ASP A 180 1.84 -6.42 -13.48
N VAL A 181 1.62 -5.35 -12.70
CA VAL A 181 2.69 -4.45 -12.25
C VAL A 181 3.71 -5.15 -11.37
N ILE A 182 3.28 -6.01 -10.44
CA ILE A 182 4.22 -6.79 -9.63
C ILE A 182 4.93 -7.88 -10.44
N GLY A 183 4.51 -8.12 -11.69
CA GLY A 183 5.10 -9.10 -12.62
C GLY A 183 4.57 -10.49 -12.43
N GLY A 184 3.29 -10.62 -12.14
CA GLY A 184 2.62 -11.90 -11.92
C GLY A 184 2.87 -12.51 -10.55
N VAL A 185 2.17 -13.60 -10.27
CA VAL A 185 2.30 -14.38 -9.04
C VAL A 185 2.45 -15.87 -9.35
N ASP A 186 3.27 -16.56 -8.56
CA ASP A 186 3.45 -18.02 -8.68
C ASP A 186 2.51 -18.71 -7.69
N VAL A 187 1.60 -19.52 -8.22
CA VAL A 187 0.57 -20.24 -7.43
C VAL A 187 0.61 -21.71 -7.75
N TYR A 188 0.51 -22.57 -6.73
CA TYR A 188 0.28 -24.00 -6.94
C TYR A 188 -1.21 -24.27 -7.06
N VAL A 189 -1.64 -24.73 -8.23
CA VAL A 189 -3.02 -25.11 -8.56
C VAL A 189 -3.24 -26.56 -8.18
N GLU A 190 -4.17 -26.83 -7.28
CA GLU A 190 -4.37 -28.14 -6.67
C GLU A 190 -5.07 -29.15 -7.61
N THR A 191 -5.94 -28.64 -8.49
CA THR A 191 -6.71 -29.46 -9.47
C THR A 191 -6.79 -28.71 -10.80
N ASN A 192 -7.05 -29.42 -11.90
CA ASN A 192 -7.39 -28.77 -13.16
C ASN A 192 -8.65 -27.91 -12.98
N MET A 193 -8.61 -26.69 -13.50
CA MET A 193 -9.74 -25.75 -13.47
C MET A 193 -10.24 -25.58 -14.90
N ASP A 194 -11.32 -26.28 -15.20
CA ASP A 194 -12.00 -26.22 -16.51
C ASP A 194 -13.44 -25.77 -16.27
N TYR A 195 -13.78 -24.56 -16.72
CA TYR A 195 -15.10 -24.01 -16.59
C TYR A 195 -15.37 -23.02 -17.73
N ASP A 196 -16.51 -23.19 -18.39
CA ASP A 196 -16.97 -22.33 -19.46
C ASP A 196 -18.36 -21.79 -19.13
N ASP A 197 -18.49 -20.48 -19.07
CA ASP A 197 -19.76 -19.77 -18.99
C ASP A 197 -19.86 -18.78 -20.18
N PRO A 198 -20.47 -19.22 -21.31
CA PRO A 198 -20.62 -18.37 -22.49
C PRO A 198 -21.53 -17.14 -22.25
N VAL A 199 -22.43 -17.20 -21.25
CA VAL A 199 -23.34 -16.11 -20.92
C VAL A 199 -22.62 -15.00 -20.16
N GLY A 200 -21.72 -15.43 -19.26
CA GLY A 200 -20.89 -14.52 -18.45
C GLY A 200 -19.54 -14.19 -19.08
N ASP A 201 -19.27 -14.63 -20.32
CA ASP A 201 -17.98 -14.50 -21.03
C ASP A 201 -16.79 -14.91 -20.13
N LEU A 202 -16.95 -16.03 -19.40
CA LEU A 202 -15.95 -16.52 -18.48
C LEU A 202 -15.44 -17.90 -18.92
N HIS A 203 -14.19 -17.92 -19.37
CA HIS A 203 -13.51 -19.14 -19.82
C HIS A 203 -12.26 -19.38 -18.93
N ILE A 204 -12.29 -20.44 -18.13
CA ILE A 204 -11.23 -20.80 -17.18
C ILE A 204 -10.65 -22.14 -17.59
N HIS A 205 -9.38 -22.16 -18.02
CA HIS A 205 -8.62 -23.36 -18.34
C HIS A 205 -7.24 -23.24 -17.72
N ILE A 206 -7.12 -23.62 -16.44
CA ILE A 206 -5.88 -23.52 -15.67
C ILE A 206 -5.46 -24.94 -15.24
N PRO A 207 -4.34 -25.47 -15.74
CA PRO A 207 -3.92 -26.81 -15.40
C PRO A 207 -3.39 -26.89 -13.95
N LYS A 208 -3.51 -28.07 -13.37
CA LYS A 208 -2.91 -28.42 -12.08
C LYS A 208 -1.39 -28.23 -12.09
N GLY A 209 -0.82 -27.81 -10.96
CA GLY A 209 0.62 -27.66 -10.74
C GLY A 209 1.03 -26.21 -10.48
N TYR A 210 2.32 -25.94 -10.54
CA TYR A 210 2.84 -24.57 -10.41
C TYR A 210 2.52 -23.76 -11.66
N GLN A 211 1.85 -22.63 -11.48
CA GLN A 211 1.46 -21.72 -12.54
C GLN A 211 1.97 -20.32 -12.20
N HIS A 212 2.57 -19.66 -13.20
CA HIS A 212 2.82 -18.23 -13.15
C HIS A 212 1.60 -17.52 -13.73
N MET A 213 0.92 -16.70 -12.92
CA MET A 213 -0.34 -16.07 -13.28
C MET A 213 -0.12 -14.58 -13.48
N ASP A 214 -0.49 -14.07 -14.65
CA ASP A 214 -0.74 -12.66 -14.90
C ASP A 214 -2.07 -12.21 -14.26
N GLY A 215 -2.45 -10.94 -14.43
CA GLY A 215 -3.68 -10.40 -13.85
C GLY A 215 -4.94 -11.08 -14.34
N ASP A 216 -5.02 -11.42 -15.63
CA ASP A 216 -6.19 -12.10 -16.20
C ASP A 216 -6.34 -13.54 -15.68
N THR A 217 -5.25 -14.26 -15.66
CA THR A 217 -5.22 -15.64 -15.13
C THR A 217 -5.50 -15.66 -13.61
N ALA A 218 -4.95 -14.70 -12.87
CA ALA A 218 -5.20 -14.54 -11.43
C ALA A 218 -6.68 -14.28 -11.13
N GLN A 219 -7.33 -13.42 -11.89
CA GLN A 219 -8.78 -13.19 -11.77
C GLN A 219 -9.57 -14.49 -12.00
N LYS A 220 -9.27 -15.22 -13.07
CA LYS A 220 -9.92 -16.50 -13.41
C LYS A 220 -9.72 -17.53 -12.30
N TYR A 221 -8.50 -17.62 -11.76
CA TYR A 221 -8.17 -18.51 -10.64
C TYR A 221 -9.03 -18.21 -9.39
N LEU A 222 -9.18 -16.93 -9.05
CA LEU A 222 -9.95 -16.51 -7.88
C LEU A 222 -11.47 -16.69 -8.06
N ARG A 223 -11.97 -16.59 -9.30
CA ARG A 223 -13.41 -16.75 -9.61
C ARG A 223 -13.83 -18.21 -9.77
N PHE A 224 -12.90 -19.12 -10.03
CA PHE A 224 -13.21 -20.53 -10.21
C PHE A 224 -13.95 -21.09 -9.00
N ALA A 225 -15.10 -21.70 -9.23
CA ALA A 225 -15.88 -22.44 -8.23
C ALA A 225 -16.02 -23.88 -8.70
N SER A 226 -15.42 -24.80 -7.96
CA SER A 226 -15.55 -26.25 -8.18
C SER A 226 -16.72 -26.79 -7.38
N ASP A 227 -17.54 -27.65 -7.96
CA ASP A 227 -18.64 -28.30 -7.27
C ASP A 227 -18.17 -29.25 -6.15
N ASP A 228 -16.94 -29.77 -6.23
CA ASP A 228 -16.38 -30.75 -5.30
C ASP A 228 -16.02 -30.14 -3.93
N LEU A 229 -15.49 -28.91 -3.91
CA LEU A 229 -15.05 -28.22 -2.69
C LEU A 229 -15.88 -26.96 -2.38
N GLY A 230 -16.72 -26.54 -3.32
CA GLY A 230 -17.63 -25.42 -3.17
C GLY A 230 -16.96 -24.14 -2.63
N THR A 231 -17.61 -23.49 -1.68
CA THR A 231 -17.16 -22.24 -1.06
C THR A 231 -15.87 -22.42 -0.24
N TYR A 232 -15.65 -23.58 0.35
CA TYR A 232 -14.43 -23.87 1.11
C TYR A 232 -13.18 -23.91 0.20
N GLY A 233 -13.28 -24.57 -0.93
CA GLY A 233 -12.19 -24.62 -1.90
C GLY A 233 -11.85 -23.22 -2.44
N ARG A 234 -12.86 -22.37 -2.64
CA ARG A 234 -12.66 -20.97 -3.04
C ARG A 234 -11.93 -20.19 -1.95
N ALA A 235 -12.33 -20.29 -0.70
CA ALA A 235 -11.66 -19.62 0.42
C ALA A 235 -10.18 -20.03 0.52
N LYS A 236 -9.87 -21.33 0.37
CA LYS A 236 -8.50 -21.82 0.39
C LYS A 236 -7.66 -21.29 -0.79
N ARG A 237 -8.23 -21.22 -2.00
CA ARG A 237 -7.56 -20.61 -3.16
C ARG A 237 -7.25 -19.13 -2.92
N GLN A 238 -8.21 -18.38 -2.38
CA GLN A 238 -8.02 -16.98 -2.05
C GLN A 238 -6.89 -16.76 -1.03
N GLN A 239 -6.81 -17.61 0.01
CA GLN A 239 -5.69 -17.59 0.96
C GLN A 239 -4.35 -17.91 0.29
N ASN A 240 -4.29 -18.95 -0.52
CA ASN A 240 -3.07 -19.32 -1.25
C ASN A 240 -2.61 -18.19 -2.17
N PHE A 241 -3.54 -17.51 -2.85
CA PHE A 241 -3.25 -16.38 -3.69
C PHE A 241 -2.69 -15.19 -2.88
N ILE A 242 -3.31 -14.82 -1.76
CA ILE A 242 -2.82 -13.75 -0.88
C ILE A 242 -1.40 -14.07 -0.40
N LYS A 243 -1.12 -15.32 -0.03
CA LYS A 243 0.23 -15.76 0.35
C LYS A 243 1.23 -15.62 -0.80
N SER A 244 0.83 -15.96 -2.01
CA SER A 244 1.67 -15.80 -3.20
C SER A 244 1.95 -14.34 -3.51
N VAL A 245 0.95 -13.46 -3.43
CA VAL A 245 1.12 -12.00 -3.56
C VAL A 245 2.07 -11.47 -2.50
N TYR A 246 1.89 -11.87 -1.23
CA TYR A 246 2.79 -11.48 -0.15
C TYR A 246 4.23 -11.85 -0.45
N ASN A 247 4.49 -13.11 -0.81
CA ASN A 247 5.83 -13.58 -1.17
C ASN A 247 6.40 -12.83 -2.39
N ARG A 248 5.56 -12.48 -3.36
CA ARG A 248 5.96 -11.75 -4.56
C ARG A 248 6.38 -10.32 -4.25
N ILE A 249 5.64 -9.63 -3.39
CA ILE A 249 5.95 -8.25 -2.98
C ILE A 249 7.30 -8.16 -2.26
N LEU A 250 7.71 -9.20 -1.57
CA LEU A 250 8.99 -9.24 -0.85
C LEU A 250 10.22 -9.53 -1.74
N GLN A 251 10.05 -9.79 -3.03
CA GLN A 251 11.18 -10.02 -3.92
C GLN A 251 11.97 -8.73 -4.20
N PRO A 252 13.31 -8.80 -4.32
CA PRO A 252 14.15 -7.62 -4.49
C PRO A 252 13.85 -6.76 -5.71
N ASP A 253 13.33 -7.36 -6.81
CA ASP A 253 12.96 -6.64 -8.02
C ASP A 253 11.75 -5.72 -7.85
N MET A 254 10.98 -5.91 -6.78
CA MET A 254 9.85 -5.04 -6.44
C MET A 254 10.27 -3.58 -6.26
N LEU A 255 11.47 -3.31 -5.74
CA LEU A 255 11.96 -1.94 -5.57
C LEU A 255 11.92 -1.14 -6.88
N THR A 256 12.18 -1.79 -8.01
CA THR A 256 12.14 -1.15 -9.33
C THR A 256 10.72 -0.92 -9.86
N LYS A 257 9.75 -1.66 -9.33
CA LYS A 257 8.34 -1.61 -9.73
C LYS A 257 7.49 -0.67 -8.86
N LEU A 258 8.02 -0.23 -7.72
CA LEU A 258 7.31 0.62 -6.76
C LEU A 258 6.69 1.88 -7.39
N PRO A 259 7.34 2.64 -8.28
CA PRO A 259 6.73 3.82 -8.88
C PRO A 259 5.46 3.50 -9.68
N LYS A 260 5.45 2.38 -10.42
CA LYS A 260 4.27 1.93 -11.16
C LYS A 260 3.19 1.40 -10.23
N LEU A 261 3.59 0.67 -9.18
CA LEU A 261 2.66 0.16 -8.17
C LEU A 261 1.94 1.30 -7.46
N THR A 262 2.66 2.36 -7.07
CA THR A 262 2.08 3.56 -6.45
C THR A 262 1.09 4.23 -7.39
N ASP A 263 1.42 4.39 -8.67
CA ASP A 263 0.53 4.99 -9.67
C ASP A 263 -0.78 4.19 -9.85
N VAL A 264 -0.70 2.86 -9.95
CA VAL A 264 -1.90 2.01 -10.05
C VAL A 264 -2.70 2.06 -8.76
N TRP A 265 -2.04 2.03 -7.61
CA TRP A 265 -2.68 2.13 -6.30
C TRP A 265 -3.51 3.41 -6.18
N GLU A 266 -2.90 4.57 -6.46
CA GLU A 266 -3.58 5.86 -6.38
C GLU A 266 -4.76 6.00 -7.36
N ARG A 267 -4.65 5.41 -8.56
CA ARG A 267 -5.69 5.51 -9.60
C ARG A 267 -6.84 4.52 -9.43
N ARG A 268 -6.57 3.32 -8.91
CA ARG A 268 -7.49 2.18 -8.99
C ARG A 268 -7.98 1.68 -7.64
N VAL A 269 -7.24 1.93 -6.56
CA VAL A 269 -7.59 1.41 -5.24
C VAL A 269 -8.33 2.45 -4.44
N ASN A 270 -9.52 2.11 -3.97
CA ASN A 270 -10.25 2.96 -3.02
C ASN A 270 -9.83 2.58 -1.60
N THR A 271 -9.21 3.50 -0.89
CA THR A 271 -8.63 3.23 0.43
C THR A 271 -8.56 4.47 1.32
N THR A 272 -8.60 4.24 2.62
CA THR A 272 -8.29 5.25 3.65
C THR A 272 -6.81 5.30 4.00
N ILE A 273 -5.97 4.45 3.39
CA ILE A 273 -4.52 4.50 3.54
C ILE A 273 -4.00 5.61 2.63
N GLU A 274 -3.41 6.62 3.24
CA GLU A 274 -2.74 7.68 2.50
C GLU A 274 -1.32 7.20 2.15
N VAL A 275 -1.08 6.93 0.88
CA VAL A 275 0.24 6.56 0.36
C VAL A 275 0.88 7.82 -0.20
N PHE A 276 1.90 8.34 0.49
CA PHE A 276 2.51 9.60 0.09
C PHE A 276 3.55 9.46 -1.01
N ASP A 277 4.25 8.33 -1.05
CA ASP A 277 5.30 8.09 -2.02
C ASP A 277 5.82 6.64 -2.03
N THR A 278 6.68 6.38 -2.99
CA THR A 278 7.42 5.12 -3.15
C THR A 278 8.25 4.76 -1.90
N GLY A 279 8.69 5.76 -1.13
CA GLY A 279 9.50 5.55 0.08
C GLY A 279 8.72 4.89 1.20
N HIS A 280 7.44 5.20 1.35
CA HIS A 280 6.57 4.55 2.33
C HIS A 280 6.37 3.06 1.99
N PHE A 281 6.11 2.73 0.72
CA PHE A 281 6.03 1.33 0.29
C PHE A 281 7.34 0.58 0.50
N ALA A 282 8.48 1.18 0.16
CA ALA A 282 9.78 0.57 0.37
C ALA A 282 10.05 0.29 1.86
N SER A 283 9.69 1.22 2.74
CA SER A 283 9.81 1.05 4.18
C SER A 283 8.91 -0.07 4.71
N LEU A 284 7.67 -0.14 4.22
CA LEU A 284 6.73 -1.21 4.57
C LEU A 284 7.25 -2.58 4.13
N ILE A 285 7.70 -2.72 2.88
CA ILE A 285 8.29 -3.96 2.36
C ILE A 285 9.50 -4.37 3.18
N ALA A 286 10.38 -3.44 3.56
CA ALA A 286 11.54 -3.73 4.37
C ALA A 286 11.16 -4.27 5.77
N LYS A 287 10.09 -3.75 6.38
CA LYS A 287 9.58 -4.28 7.65
C LYS A 287 8.95 -5.66 7.51
N LEU A 288 8.24 -5.91 6.42
CA LEU A 288 7.56 -7.18 6.15
C LEU A 288 8.50 -8.30 5.72
N SER A 289 9.70 -7.97 5.20
CA SER A 289 10.61 -8.95 4.57
C SER A 289 11.11 -10.07 5.48
N ASN A 290 11.06 -9.89 6.80
CA ASN A 290 11.56 -10.86 7.77
C ASN A 290 10.47 -11.68 8.46
N VAL A 291 9.21 -11.50 8.08
CA VAL A 291 8.06 -12.10 8.77
C VAL A 291 7.27 -12.99 7.82
N GLN A 292 6.94 -14.20 8.26
CA GLN A 292 5.97 -15.04 7.56
C GLN A 292 4.56 -14.71 8.06
N PRO A 293 3.59 -14.40 7.17
CA PRO A 293 2.24 -14.08 7.59
C PRO A 293 1.55 -15.32 8.16
N GLU A 294 0.90 -15.16 9.28
CA GLU A 294 -0.01 -16.15 9.83
C GLU A 294 -1.37 -16.03 9.15
N MET A 295 -1.84 -17.13 8.55
CA MET A 295 -3.10 -17.16 7.81
C MET A 295 -4.17 -17.88 8.63
N LEU A 296 -5.20 -17.16 9.00
CA LEU A 296 -6.29 -17.61 9.82
C LEU A 296 -7.63 -17.55 9.08
N ILE A 297 -8.59 -18.32 9.49
CA ILE A 297 -9.99 -18.22 9.03
C ILE A 297 -10.85 -17.90 10.24
N LEU A 298 -11.81 -16.99 10.11
CA LEU A 298 -12.80 -16.71 11.14
C LEU A 298 -13.50 -18.01 11.54
N PRO A 299 -13.45 -18.42 12.82
CA PRO A 299 -14.04 -19.68 13.28
C PRO A 299 -15.53 -19.78 13.01
N GLY A 300 -16.00 -20.97 12.62
CA GLY A 300 -17.40 -21.21 12.31
C GLY A 300 -17.61 -22.44 11.44
N ALA A 301 -18.82 -22.58 10.91
CA ALA A 301 -19.19 -23.66 10.02
C ALA A 301 -20.22 -23.22 8.97
N TRP A 302 -20.26 -23.92 7.84
CA TRP A 302 -21.31 -23.72 6.83
C TRP A 302 -22.62 -24.34 7.30
N ASP A 303 -23.71 -23.56 7.20
CA ASP A 303 -25.05 -24.08 7.38
C ASP A 303 -25.59 -24.77 6.11
N GLN A 304 -26.77 -25.37 6.22
CA GLN A 304 -27.44 -26.04 5.09
C GLN A 304 -27.87 -25.09 3.96
N TYR A 305 -27.86 -23.78 4.19
CA TYR A 305 -28.23 -22.74 3.22
C TYR A 305 -27.01 -22.06 2.57
N GLY A 306 -25.81 -22.58 2.84
CA GLY A 306 -24.56 -22.02 2.30
C GLY A 306 -24.18 -20.68 2.93
N SER A 307 -24.58 -20.44 4.16
CA SER A 307 -24.12 -19.30 4.95
C SER A 307 -23.08 -19.75 5.97
N TRP A 308 -22.16 -18.88 6.33
CA TRP A 308 -21.18 -19.13 7.37
C TRP A 308 -21.74 -18.68 8.73
N VAL A 309 -21.87 -19.61 9.65
CA VAL A 309 -22.27 -19.32 11.02
C VAL A 309 -21.02 -19.22 11.87
N CYS A 310 -20.71 -18.00 12.31
CA CYS A 310 -19.54 -17.74 13.14
C CYS A 310 -19.69 -18.37 14.52
N ASP A 311 -18.66 -19.10 14.97
CA ASP A 311 -18.53 -19.50 16.37
C ASP A 311 -18.00 -18.30 17.15
N GLN A 312 -18.91 -17.57 17.79
CA GLN A 312 -18.60 -16.31 18.48
C GLN A 312 -17.56 -16.51 19.60
N GLN A 313 -17.63 -17.61 20.34
CA GLN A 313 -16.70 -17.88 21.44
C GLN A 313 -15.30 -18.19 20.90
N ALA A 314 -15.21 -19.03 19.87
CA ALA A 314 -13.93 -19.34 19.24
C ALA A 314 -13.34 -18.13 18.53
N ALA A 315 -14.18 -17.29 17.90
CA ALA A 315 -13.73 -16.03 17.28
C ALA A 315 -13.21 -15.05 18.33
N GLN A 316 -13.89 -14.90 19.46
CA GLN A 316 -13.43 -14.05 20.56
C GLN A 316 -12.09 -14.54 21.12
N ASN A 317 -11.97 -15.84 21.38
CA ASN A 317 -10.72 -16.44 21.86
C ASN A 317 -9.56 -16.19 20.87
N MET A 318 -9.82 -16.35 19.57
CA MET A 318 -8.85 -16.05 18.54
C MET A 318 -8.43 -14.56 18.56
N MET A 319 -9.39 -13.63 18.71
CA MET A 319 -9.08 -12.20 18.78
C MET A 319 -8.32 -11.84 20.05
N ASP A 320 -8.64 -12.48 21.19
CA ASP A 320 -7.91 -12.26 22.44
C ASP A 320 -6.47 -12.78 22.36
N GLU A 321 -6.22 -13.87 21.62
CA GLU A 321 -4.87 -14.38 21.35
C GLU A 321 -4.09 -13.47 20.40
N LEU A 322 -4.76 -12.95 19.36
CA LEU A 322 -4.14 -12.04 18.39
C LEU A 322 -3.83 -10.67 18.99
N PHE A 323 -4.70 -10.19 19.89
CA PHE A 323 -4.63 -8.87 20.52
C PHE A 323 -4.70 -9.03 22.05
N PRO A 324 -3.65 -9.56 22.70
CA PRO A 324 -3.63 -9.72 24.14
C PRO A 324 -3.85 -8.35 24.81
N GLN A 325 -4.67 -8.36 25.89
CA GLN A 325 -4.81 -7.16 26.71
C GLN A 325 -3.43 -6.77 27.26
N PRO A 326 -3.08 -5.47 27.30
CA PRO A 326 -1.93 -5.03 28.07
C PRO A 326 -2.08 -5.59 29.48
N GLU A 327 -1.10 -6.32 29.98
CA GLU A 327 -1.09 -6.73 31.38
C GLU A 327 -1.33 -5.46 32.22
N GLU A 328 -2.39 -5.43 33.03
CA GLU A 328 -2.55 -4.38 34.02
C GLU A 328 -1.26 -4.47 34.88
N GLN A 329 -0.34 -3.53 34.66
CA GLN A 329 0.76 -3.36 35.58
C GLN A 329 0.09 -3.07 36.92
N GLU A 330 -0.02 -4.11 37.76
CA GLU A 330 -0.35 -3.90 39.16
C GLU A 330 0.54 -2.78 39.66
N ASP A 331 -0.11 -1.65 39.95
CA ASP A 331 0.57 -0.49 40.50
C ASP A 331 1.09 -0.85 41.90
N ASN A 332 2.23 -1.57 41.91
CA ASN A 332 2.97 -1.96 43.10
C ASN A 332 3.47 -0.73 43.89
N ASN A 333 3.01 0.47 43.53
CA ASN A 333 3.37 1.70 44.19
C ASN A 333 2.37 2.15 45.28
N LYS A 334 1.38 1.33 45.64
CA LYS A 334 0.46 1.61 46.77
C LYS A 334 0.99 1.19 48.13
N GLY A 335 2.30 0.99 48.31
CA GLY A 335 2.88 0.47 49.55
C GLY A 335 3.90 1.35 50.27
N ILE A 336 4.20 2.57 49.83
CA ILE A 336 5.27 3.35 50.45
C ILE A 336 4.81 4.69 51.08
N PHE A 337 3.57 5.14 50.91
CA PHE A 337 3.10 6.42 51.49
C PHE A 337 2.18 6.33 52.71
N ASP A 338 1.88 5.13 53.22
CA ASP A 338 1.11 4.97 54.47
C ASP A 338 1.94 4.72 55.73
N LEU A 339 3.24 5.08 55.70
CA LEU A 339 4.14 4.95 56.86
C LEU A 339 4.86 6.27 57.24
N PHE A 340 4.22 7.44 57.05
CA PHE A 340 4.69 8.66 57.69
C PHE A 340 3.48 9.55 58.06
#